data_163e650bc70b693211ade3b82b4909f8
#
_entry.id   163e650bc70b693211ade3b82b4909f8
#
_cell.length_a   1.000
_cell.length_b   1.000
_cell.length_c   1.000
_cell.angle_alpha   90.00
_cell.angle_beta   90.00
_cell.angle_gamma   90.00
#
_symmetry.space_group_name_H-M   'P 1'
#
loop_
_entity.id
_entity.type
_entity.pdbx_description
1 polymer ?
#
loop_
_entity_poly.entity_id
_entity_poly.type
_entity_poly.pdbx_seq_one_letter_code
_entity_poly.pdbx_strand_id
1 'polypeptide(L)'
;MALRPIAPEDHPLLREIYADAIESQAPLLYSDEQVRAWAALAWLPGVLDASFREGSGWLTTDGSAFAIRHPEDRLSLLYCRGCASRRGHGSALLKRIEADALESGVQQLRTEASQFSRPLLERRGWCVEAPETILIGG
;
A
#
# COMPACT_ATOMS: atom_id res chain seq x y z
N MET A 1 8.68 8.39 -13.94
CA MET A 1 8.34 8.65 -12.54
C MET A 1 9.49 8.22 -11.64
N ALA A 2 9.96 9.11 -10.79
CA ALA A 2 11.10 8.84 -9.94
C ALA A 2 10.67 8.19 -8.62
N LEU A 3 11.35 7.11 -8.27
CA LEU A 3 11.15 6.40 -7.00
C LEU A 3 12.46 6.43 -6.22
N ARG A 4 12.35 6.43 -4.90
CA ARG A 4 13.52 6.26 -4.03
C ARG A 4 13.21 5.26 -2.91
N PRO A 5 14.23 4.58 -2.36
CA PRO A 5 14.01 3.69 -1.23
C PRO A 5 13.47 4.46 -0.02
N ILE A 6 12.60 3.80 0.73
CA ILE A 6 12.06 4.37 1.96
C ILE A 6 13.13 4.32 3.05
N ALA A 7 13.28 5.42 3.78
CA ALA A 7 14.19 5.53 4.92
C ALA A 7 13.38 5.74 6.21
N PRO A 8 13.96 5.46 7.41
CA PRO A 8 13.24 5.63 8.67
C PRO A 8 12.66 7.03 8.88
N GLU A 9 13.35 8.07 8.42
CA GLU A 9 12.87 9.46 8.53
C GLU A 9 11.65 9.75 7.67
N ASP A 10 11.28 8.85 6.76
CA ASP A 10 10.09 8.99 5.93
C ASP A 10 8.82 8.52 6.62
N HIS A 11 8.92 7.79 7.72
CA HIS A 11 7.75 7.18 8.35
C HIS A 11 6.61 8.15 8.65
N PRO A 12 6.85 9.37 9.17
CA PRO A 12 5.75 10.33 9.34
C PRO A 12 5.03 10.67 8.04
N LEU A 13 5.78 10.82 6.93
CA LEU A 13 5.20 11.08 5.62
C LEU A 13 4.37 9.90 5.13
N LEU A 14 4.85 8.67 5.35
CA LEU A 14 4.11 7.48 4.95
C LEU A 14 2.77 7.39 5.68
N ARG A 15 2.72 7.78 6.96
CA ARG A 15 1.49 7.80 7.74
C ARG A 15 0.50 8.81 7.17
N GLU A 16 0.98 9.97 6.74
CA GLU A 16 0.14 10.99 6.11
C GLU A 16 -0.41 10.50 4.77
N ILE A 17 0.40 9.86 3.94
CA ILE A 17 -0.03 9.30 2.66
C ILE A 17 -1.09 8.22 2.88
N TYR A 18 -0.86 7.34 3.85
CA TYR A 18 -1.77 6.27 4.22
C TYR A 18 -3.15 6.83 4.58
N ALA A 19 -3.21 7.77 5.51
CA ALA A 19 -4.46 8.37 5.96
C ALA A 19 -5.17 9.11 4.81
N ASP A 20 -4.43 9.91 4.05
CA ASP A 20 -4.98 10.66 2.91
C ASP A 20 -5.58 9.72 1.86
N ALA A 21 -4.87 8.64 1.53
CA ALA A 21 -5.34 7.67 0.54
C ALA A 21 -6.69 7.06 0.95
N ILE A 22 -6.81 6.68 2.21
CA ILE A 22 -8.03 6.06 2.72
C ILE A 22 -9.16 7.07 2.77
N GLU A 23 -8.93 8.25 3.32
CA GLU A 23 -9.94 9.29 3.45
C GLU A 23 -10.45 9.78 2.09
N SER A 24 -9.59 9.75 1.07
CA SER A 24 -9.94 10.24 -0.27
C SER A 24 -10.60 9.18 -1.14
N GLN A 25 -10.21 7.91 -1.02
CA GLN A 25 -10.59 6.87 -1.97
C GLN A 25 -11.58 5.85 -1.42
N ALA A 26 -11.54 5.58 -0.13
CA ALA A 26 -12.40 4.57 0.48
C ALA A 26 -13.87 4.97 0.66
N PRO A 27 -14.25 6.25 0.80
CA PRO A 27 -15.64 6.62 1.08
C PRO A 27 -16.67 6.13 0.05
N LEU A 28 -16.26 5.88 -1.19
CA LEU A 28 -17.16 5.38 -2.22
C LEU A 28 -17.46 3.89 -2.08
N LEU A 29 -16.63 3.15 -1.34
CA LEU A 29 -16.67 1.69 -1.25
C LEU A 29 -16.90 1.17 0.16
N TYR A 30 -16.67 2.01 1.17
CA TYR A 30 -16.74 1.65 2.58
C TYR A 30 -17.57 2.67 3.35
N SER A 31 -18.14 2.26 4.49
CA SER A 31 -18.91 3.18 5.35
C SER A 31 -18.01 4.22 6.00
N ASP A 32 -18.61 5.32 6.45
CA ASP A 32 -17.89 6.39 7.16
C ASP A 32 -17.17 5.85 8.40
N GLU A 33 -17.81 4.95 9.12
CA GLU A 33 -17.22 4.32 10.30
C GLU A 33 -15.98 3.50 9.94
N GLN A 34 -16.07 2.69 8.86
CA GLN A 34 -14.95 1.90 8.39
C GLN A 34 -13.80 2.80 7.91
N VAL A 35 -14.11 3.87 7.20
CA VAL A 35 -13.09 4.81 6.70
C VAL A 35 -12.35 5.45 7.87
N ARG A 36 -13.07 5.94 8.87
CA ARG A 36 -12.45 6.57 10.04
C ARG A 36 -11.57 5.61 10.82
N ALA A 37 -12.07 4.40 11.06
CA ALA A 37 -11.31 3.38 11.78
C ALA A 37 -10.04 2.99 11.01
N TRP A 38 -10.16 2.83 9.71
CA TRP A 38 -9.02 2.46 8.85
C TRP A 38 -7.97 3.57 8.82
N ALA A 39 -8.39 4.81 8.55
CA ALA A 39 -7.46 5.95 8.51
C ALA A 39 -6.77 6.18 9.85
N ALA A 40 -7.46 5.95 10.96
CA ALA A 40 -6.89 6.10 12.29
C ALA A 40 -5.70 5.17 12.55
N LEU A 41 -5.62 4.03 11.85
CA LEU A 41 -4.50 3.09 11.99
C LEU A 41 -3.16 3.74 11.66
N ALA A 42 -3.15 4.82 10.86
CA ALA A 42 -1.94 5.57 10.55
C ALA A 42 -1.22 6.07 11.81
N TRP A 43 -1.98 6.35 12.85
CA TRP A 43 -1.47 7.00 14.07
C TRP A 43 -1.45 6.10 15.29
N LEU A 44 -1.99 4.88 15.17
CA LEU A 44 -2.02 3.92 16.26
C LEU A 44 -0.74 3.10 16.29
N PRO A 45 -0.17 2.84 17.48
CA PRO A 45 1.03 2.01 17.57
C PRO A 45 0.73 0.55 17.18
N GLY A 46 1.71 -0.09 16.58
CA GLY A 46 1.73 -1.53 16.31
C GLY A 46 1.27 -1.96 14.93
N VAL A 47 0.26 -1.33 14.35
CA VAL A 47 -0.37 -1.83 13.12
C VAL A 47 0.56 -1.74 11.90
N LEU A 48 1.20 -0.60 11.70
CA LEU A 48 2.10 -0.38 10.56
C LEU A 48 3.56 -0.59 10.91
N ASP A 49 3.87 -0.73 12.18
CA ASP A 49 5.25 -0.69 12.68
C ASP A 49 6.16 -1.76 12.08
N ALA A 50 5.69 -3.01 12.00
CA ALA A 50 6.49 -4.10 11.47
C ALA A 50 6.86 -3.85 10.01
N SER A 51 5.88 -3.45 9.18
CA SER A 51 6.13 -3.14 7.77
C SER A 51 7.09 -1.95 7.62
N PHE A 52 6.95 -0.93 8.45
CA PHE A 52 7.81 0.25 8.39
C PHE A 52 9.25 -0.05 8.81
N ARG A 53 9.45 -0.85 9.87
CA ARG A 53 10.78 -1.16 10.40
C ARG A 53 11.49 -2.26 9.62
N GLU A 54 10.76 -3.30 9.24
CA GLU A 54 11.33 -4.54 8.70
C GLU A 54 11.13 -4.71 7.21
N GLY A 55 10.15 -4.03 6.64
CA GLY A 55 9.85 -4.13 5.22
C GLY A 55 10.81 -3.35 4.36
N SER A 56 10.82 -3.67 3.07
CA SER A 56 11.53 -2.89 2.08
C SER A 56 10.53 -2.26 1.13
N GLY A 57 10.75 -1.02 0.76
CA GLY A 57 9.78 -0.32 -0.06
C GLY A 57 10.32 0.90 -0.76
N TRP A 58 9.43 1.50 -1.54
CA TRP A 58 9.73 2.63 -2.40
C TRP A 58 8.72 3.73 -2.20
N LEU A 59 9.21 4.95 -2.32
CA LEU A 59 8.42 6.17 -2.19
C LEU A 59 8.64 6.99 -3.45
N THR A 60 7.57 7.57 -4.01
CA THR A 60 7.73 8.53 -5.09
C THR A 60 8.46 9.76 -4.56
N THR A 61 9.38 10.32 -5.36
CA THR A 61 10.20 11.44 -4.90
C THR A 61 9.40 12.69 -4.57
N ASP A 62 8.19 12.81 -5.13
CA ASP A 62 7.28 13.92 -4.84
C ASP A 62 6.42 13.70 -3.60
N GLY A 63 6.55 12.55 -2.93
CA GLY A 63 5.77 12.25 -1.73
C GLY A 63 4.31 11.91 -1.97
N SER A 64 3.96 11.44 -3.17
CA SER A 64 2.57 11.15 -3.55
C SER A 64 2.11 9.75 -3.20
N ALA A 65 3.01 8.77 -3.20
CA ALA A 65 2.63 7.36 -3.04
C ALA A 65 3.80 6.52 -2.55
N PHE A 66 3.48 5.39 -1.93
CA PHE A 66 4.50 4.45 -1.48
C PHE A 66 3.99 3.01 -1.54
N ALA A 67 4.93 2.06 -1.54
CA ALA A 67 4.64 0.64 -1.43
C ALA A 67 5.70 -0.03 -0.56
N ILE A 68 5.28 -1.01 0.24
CA ILE A 68 6.18 -1.78 1.11
C ILE A 68 5.92 -3.27 0.93
N ARG A 69 7.01 -4.03 0.87
CA ARG A 69 7.01 -5.49 0.84
C ARG A 69 7.46 -6.01 2.21
N HIS A 70 6.59 -6.77 2.88
CA HIS A 70 6.88 -7.38 4.17
C HIS A 70 5.80 -8.42 4.53
N PRO A 71 6.18 -9.66 4.90
CA PRO A 71 7.49 -10.27 4.64
C PRO A 71 7.83 -10.33 3.15
N GLU A 72 8.91 -10.99 2.78
CA GLU A 72 9.45 -10.95 1.41
C GLU A 72 8.46 -11.32 0.32
N ASP A 73 7.51 -12.20 0.60
CA ASP A 73 6.52 -12.69 -0.37
C ASP A 73 5.20 -11.92 -0.35
N ARG A 74 5.14 -10.79 0.33
CA ARG A 74 3.87 -10.06 0.52
C ARG A 74 4.01 -8.58 0.22
N LEU A 75 3.09 -8.06 -0.60
CA LEU A 75 2.86 -6.62 -0.70
C LEU A 75 2.00 -6.23 0.49
N SER A 76 2.61 -5.60 1.50
CA SER A 76 1.91 -5.26 2.73
C SER A 76 1.18 -3.93 2.65
N LEU A 77 1.75 -2.95 1.95
CA LEU A 77 1.18 -1.60 1.82
C LEU A 77 1.38 -1.07 0.41
N LEU A 78 0.33 -0.43 -0.12
CA LEU A 78 0.37 0.29 -1.39
C LEU A 78 -0.67 1.40 -1.30
N TYR A 79 -0.20 2.64 -1.19
CA TYR A 79 -1.07 3.79 -0.97
C TYR A 79 -0.63 4.99 -1.79
N CYS A 80 -1.62 5.74 -2.32
CA CYS A 80 -1.39 6.94 -3.11
C CYS A 80 -2.33 8.04 -2.62
N ARG A 81 -1.83 9.27 -2.46
CA ARG A 81 -2.67 10.40 -2.09
C ARG A 81 -3.79 10.58 -3.10
N GLY A 82 -4.96 11.00 -2.63
CA GLY A 82 -6.12 11.20 -3.49
C GLY A 82 -5.86 12.19 -4.63
N CYS A 83 -5.15 13.27 -4.36
CA CYS A 83 -4.83 14.28 -5.37
C CYS A 83 -3.89 13.77 -6.47
N ALA A 84 -3.19 12.67 -6.22
CA ALA A 84 -2.25 12.07 -7.17
C ALA A 84 -2.74 10.72 -7.72
N SER A 85 -3.95 10.29 -7.36
CA SER A 85 -4.49 9.02 -7.84
C SER A 85 -4.68 9.04 -9.36
N ARG A 86 -4.61 7.85 -9.98
CA ARG A 86 -4.76 7.64 -11.43
C ARG A 86 -3.67 8.28 -12.29
N ARG A 87 -2.52 8.63 -11.71
CA ARG A 87 -1.37 9.17 -12.44
C ARG A 87 -0.27 8.14 -12.68
N GLY A 88 -0.56 6.86 -12.49
CA GLY A 88 0.40 5.78 -12.73
C GLY A 88 1.35 5.49 -11.58
N HIS A 89 1.18 6.13 -10.42
CA HIS A 89 2.05 5.91 -9.24
C HIS A 89 1.96 4.46 -8.76
N GLY A 90 0.74 3.93 -8.64
CA GLY A 90 0.53 2.56 -8.20
C GLY A 90 1.17 1.53 -9.12
N SER A 91 1.02 1.71 -10.44
CA SER A 91 1.62 0.81 -11.42
C SER A 91 3.15 0.84 -11.35
N ALA A 92 3.74 2.03 -11.24
CA ALA A 92 5.19 2.18 -11.14
C ALA A 92 5.73 1.51 -9.87
N LEU A 93 5.05 1.71 -8.74
CA LEU A 93 5.43 1.08 -7.46
C LEU A 93 5.30 -0.43 -7.53
N LEU A 94 4.19 -0.96 -8.06
CA LEU A 94 3.99 -2.40 -8.20
C LEU A 94 5.08 -3.03 -9.07
N LYS A 95 5.38 -2.40 -10.20
CA LYS A 95 6.43 -2.89 -11.09
C LYS A 95 7.77 -3.00 -10.36
N ARG A 96 8.10 -2.01 -9.53
CA ARG A 96 9.34 -2.02 -8.75
C ARG A 96 9.33 -3.10 -7.68
N ILE A 97 8.24 -3.23 -6.95
CA ILE A 97 8.09 -4.28 -5.92
C ILE A 97 8.20 -5.68 -6.54
N GLU A 98 7.55 -5.90 -7.68
CA GLU A 98 7.61 -7.16 -8.40
C GLU A 98 9.04 -7.48 -8.83
N ALA A 99 9.76 -6.50 -9.35
CA ALA A 99 11.15 -6.66 -9.77
C ALA A 99 12.06 -7.00 -8.58
N ASP A 100 11.91 -6.31 -7.46
CA ASP A 100 12.70 -6.56 -6.26
C ASP A 100 12.44 -7.95 -5.69
N ALA A 101 11.18 -8.39 -5.69
CA ALA A 101 10.81 -9.72 -5.23
C ALA A 101 11.47 -10.80 -6.11
N LEU A 102 11.41 -10.61 -7.42
CA LEU A 102 12.03 -11.55 -8.36
C LEU A 102 13.54 -11.63 -8.15
N GLU A 103 14.21 -10.49 -7.97
CA GLU A 103 15.64 -10.45 -7.67
C GLU A 103 15.99 -11.18 -6.39
N SER A 104 15.10 -11.15 -5.40
CA SER A 104 15.28 -11.83 -4.11
C SER A 104 14.94 -13.32 -4.17
N GLY A 105 14.55 -13.84 -5.33
CA GLY A 105 14.21 -15.25 -5.49
C GLY A 105 12.76 -15.58 -5.12
N VAL A 106 11.92 -14.57 -4.89
CA VAL A 106 10.51 -14.77 -4.59
C VAL A 106 9.77 -15.01 -5.90
N GLN A 107 9.10 -16.16 -6.02
CA GLN A 107 8.41 -16.55 -7.24
C GLN A 107 6.94 -16.12 -7.25
N GLN A 108 6.38 -15.86 -6.08
CA GLN A 108 4.97 -15.50 -5.94
C GLN A 108 4.81 -14.43 -4.88
N LEU A 109 4.16 -13.33 -5.24
CA LEU A 109 3.76 -12.29 -4.29
C LEU A 109 2.28 -12.45 -3.96
N ARG A 110 1.92 -12.19 -2.71
CA ARG A 110 0.55 -12.19 -2.22
C ARG A 110 0.22 -10.86 -1.59
N THR A 111 -1.06 -10.55 -1.51
CA THR A 111 -1.54 -9.36 -0.80
C THR A 111 -3.01 -9.55 -0.42
N GLU A 112 -3.43 -8.81 0.59
CA GLU A 112 -4.83 -8.68 0.96
C GLU A 112 -5.37 -7.41 0.32
N ALA A 113 -5.95 -7.53 -0.88
CA ALA A 113 -6.39 -6.38 -1.64
C ALA A 113 -7.67 -5.76 -1.07
N SER A 114 -7.67 -4.44 -0.92
CA SER A 114 -8.89 -3.70 -0.64
C SER A 114 -9.74 -3.58 -1.91
N GLN A 115 -11.00 -3.18 -1.75
CA GLN A 115 -11.87 -2.99 -2.90
C GLN A 115 -11.37 -1.90 -3.85
N PHE A 116 -10.69 -0.87 -3.32
CA PHE A 116 -10.19 0.19 -4.20
C PHE A 116 -8.80 -0.11 -4.80
N SER A 117 -8.03 -1.03 -4.23
CA SER A 117 -6.74 -1.42 -4.80
C SER A 117 -6.86 -2.59 -5.79
N ARG A 118 -7.89 -3.41 -5.66
CA ARG A 118 -8.09 -4.61 -6.48
C ARG A 118 -8.07 -4.34 -7.99
N PRO A 119 -8.74 -3.30 -8.53
CA PRO A 119 -8.71 -3.06 -9.97
C PRO A 119 -7.31 -2.83 -10.53
N LEU A 120 -6.45 -2.12 -9.79
CA LEU A 120 -5.07 -1.92 -10.19
C LEU A 120 -4.29 -3.24 -10.22
N LEU A 121 -4.43 -4.03 -9.17
CA LEU A 121 -3.74 -5.32 -9.07
C LEU A 121 -4.16 -6.26 -10.21
N GLU A 122 -5.45 -6.34 -10.50
CA GLU A 122 -5.97 -7.18 -11.59
C GLU A 122 -5.44 -6.72 -12.96
N ARG A 123 -5.36 -5.41 -13.19
CA ARG A 123 -4.78 -4.88 -14.43
C ARG A 123 -3.31 -5.24 -14.59
N ARG A 124 -2.61 -5.43 -13.47
CA ARG A 124 -1.21 -5.86 -13.47
C ARG A 124 -1.02 -7.38 -13.52
N GLY A 125 -2.11 -8.13 -13.67
CA GLY A 125 -2.06 -9.58 -13.79
C GLY A 125 -2.17 -10.35 -12.47
N TRP A 126 -2.47 -9.66 -11.38
CA TRP A 126 -2.70 -10.33 -10.10
C TRP A 126 -4.07 -11.02 -10.13
N CYS A 127 -4.13 -12.22 -9.57
CA CYS A 127 -5.34 -13.04 -9.54
C CYS A 127 -5.85 -13.22 -8.13
N VAL A 128 -7.18 -13.28 -8.00
CA VAL A 128 -7.81 -13.63 -6.72
C VAL A 128 -7.58 -15.13 -6.49
N GLU A 129 -6.88 -15.46 -5.41
CA GLU A 129 -6.63 -16.84 -5.03
C GLU A 129 -7.72 -17.36 -4.08
N ALA A 130 -8.05 -16.54 -3.07
CA ALA A 130 -9.10 -16.86 -2.12
C ALA A 130 -9.79 -15.57 -1.69
N PRO A 131 -11.13 -15.46 -1.82
CA PRO A 131 -11.85 -14.33 -1.28
C PRO A 131 -11.75 -14.34 0.25
N GLU A 132 -11.29 -13.25 0.83
CA GLU A 132 -11.19 -13.12 2.27
C GLU A 132 -12.02 -11.95 2.77
N THR A 133 -12.61 -12.12 3.96
CA THR A 133 -13.25 -11.00 4.65
C THR A 133 -12.16 -10.19 5.34
N ILE A 134 -12.00 -8.94 4.91
CA ILE A 134 -11.05 -8.03 5.53
C ILE A 134 -11.76 -7.31 6.66
N LEU A 135 -11.23 -7.46 7.88
CA LEU A 135 -11.72 -6.72 9.05
C LEU A 135 -11.01 -5.38 9.09
N ILE A 136 -11.75 -4.31 8.81
CA ILE A 136 -11.22 -2.95 8.82
C ILE A 136 -11.63 -2.27 10.11
N GLY A 137 -10.64 -1.85 10.91
CA GLY A 137 -10.87 -1.15 12.16
C GLY A 137 -11.41 -2.01 13.28
N GLY A 138 -11.31 -3.31 13.13
CA GLY A 138 -11.78 -4.25 14.15
C GLY A 138 -10.66 -4.93 14.88
#